data_2ab125d6bbb16345f0a049cdcc410d4f
#
_entry.id   2ab125d6bbb16345f0a049cdcc410d4f
#
_cell.length_a   1.000
_cell.length_b   1.000
_cell.length_c   1.000
_cell.angle_alpha   90.00
_cell.angle_beta   90.00
_cell.angle_gamma   90.00
#
_symmetry.space_group_name_H-M   'P 1'
#
loop_
_entity.id
_entity.type
_entity.pdbx_description
1 polymer ?
#
loop_
_entity_poly.entity_id
_entity_poly.type
_entity_poly.pdbx_seq_one_letter_code
_entity_poly.pdbx_strand_id
1 'polypeptide(L)'
;MLSKARHYVPINELLSIYYAIFSSHMSYACQVWGQHNKSVVARIARLQNRVMRIISFSDFGTNPDPIYKSLKVLKFYDFISLQNCLFVHDFLNNKLPDCFSEFFTPISQLNSKMTKNVELGFLFIHHSKSTKYGLNSTNRKCINSWNSFSRTFNTDLSSFNRSALKSKLVAHFLNSY
;
A
#
# COMPACT_ATOMS: atom_id res chain seq x y z
N MET A 1 -21.10 1.73 16.03
CA MET A 1 -20.49 0.85 17.04
C MET A 1 -19.29 1.54 17.70
N LEU A 2 -18.19 1.83 17.03
CA LEU A 2 -16.99 2.49 17.63
C LEU A 2 -17.30 3.81 18.35
N SER A 3 -18.19 4.65 17.81
CA SER A 3 -18.57 5.92 18.42
C SER A 3 -19.22 5.79 19.81
N LYS A 4 -19.91 4.68 20.07
CA LYS A 4 -20.45 4.37 21.40
C LYS A 4 -19.41 3.73 22.29
N ALA A 5 -18.59 2.83 21.74
CA ALA A 5 -17.54 2.12 22.49
C ALA A 5 -16.45 3.06 23.03
N ARG A 6 -16.14 4.15 22.32
CA ARG A 6 -15.07 5.08 22.71
C ARG A 6 -15.18 5.64 24.14
N HIS A 7 -16.40 5.71 24.70
CA HIS A 7 -16.62 6.26 26.05
C HIS A 7 -16.33 5.24 27.17
N TYR A 8 -16.18 3.96 26.81
CA TYR A 8 -16.01 2.86 27.77
C TYR A 8 -14.72 2.07 27.56
N VAL A 9 -14.06 2.25 26.43
CA VAL A 9 -12.94 1.37 25.99
C VAL A 9 -11.70 2.24 25.74
N PRO A 10 -10.53 1.87 26.27
CA PRO A 10 -9.28 2.57 26.04
C PRO A 10 -8.87 2.59 24.54
N ILE A 11 -7.95 3.49 24.18
CA ILE A 11 -7.52 3.71 22.79
C ILE A 11 -6.91 2.43 22.16
N ASN A 12 -6.13 1.68 22.93
CA ASN A 12 -5.46 0.47 22.44
C ASN A 12 -6.45 -0.61 22.01
N GLU A 13 -7.51 -0.80 22.79
CA GLU A 13 -8.58 -1.74 22.48
C GLU A 13 -9.43 -1.25 21.32
N LEU A 14 -9.67 0.05 21.21
CA LEU A 14 -10.33 0.65 20.04
C LEU A 14 -9.51 0.44 18.76
N LEU A 15 -8.17 0.54 18.84
CA LEU A 15 -7.28 0.21 17.75
C LEU A 15 -7.33 -1.29 17.40
N SER A 16 -7.41 -2.16 18.39
CA SER A 16 -7.57 -3.60 18.17
C SER A 16 -8.87 -3.90 17.42
N ILE A 17 -9.97 -3.27 17.82
CA ILE A 17 -11.26 -3.36 17.10
C ILE A 17 -11.14 -2.82 15.66
N TYR A 18 -10.43 -1.70 15.48
CA TYR A 18 -10.16 -1.15 14.15
C TYR A 18 -9.41 -2.16 13.27
N TYR A 19 -8.34 -2.78 13.78
CA TYR A 19 -7.58 -3.78 13.02
C TYR A 19 -8.40 -5.03 12.72
N ALA A 20 -9.17 -5.50 13.69
CA ALA A 20 -9.97 -6.71 13.53
C ALA A 20 -11.12 -6.54 12.52
N ILE A 21 -11.80 -5.41 12.52
CA ILE A 21 -13.00 -5.21 11.71
C ILE A 21 -12.67 -4.41 10.44
N PHE A 22 -12.08 -3.23 10.55
CA PHE A 22 -11.91 -2.33 9.43
C PHE A 22 -10.69 -2.70 8.58
N SER A 23 -9.52 -2.87 9.23
CA SER A 23 -8.27 -3.14 8.53
C SER A 23 -8.27 -4.53 7.87
N SER A 24 -8.90 -5.53 8.47
CA SER A 24 -9.05 -6.87 7.90
C SER A 24 -9.83 -6.85 6.58
N HIS A 25 -10.95 -6.13 6.55
CA HIS A 25 -11.72 -5.94 5.31
C HIS A 25 -10.95 -5.13 4.25
N MET A 26 -10.21 -4.10 4.68
CA MET A 26 -9.38 -3.33 3.76
C MET A 26 -8.26 -4.16 3.13
N SER A 27 -7.65 -5.07 3.90
CA SER A 27 -6.52 -5.87 3.42
C SER A 27 -6.94 -6.98 2.45
N TYR A 28 -8.19 -7.45 2.54
CA TYR A 28 -8.66 -8.53 1.69
C TYR A 28 -8.70 -8.12 0.21
N ALA A 29 -7.88 -8.76 -0.62
CA ALA A 29 -7.79 -8.52 -2.06
C ALA A 29 -7.65 -7.04 -2.47
N CYS A 30 -7.04 -6.20 -1.61
CA CYS A 30 -6.94 -4.76 -1.83
C CYS A 30 -6.14 -4.39 -3.09
N GLN A 31 -5.25 -5.25 -3.56
CA GLN A 31 -4.52 -5.09 -4.81
C GLN A 31 -5.46 -5.09 -6.03
N VAL A 32 -6.60 -5.76 -5.93
CA VAL A 32 -7.60 -5.83 -7.00
C VAL A 32 -8.59 -4.67 -6.91
N TRP A 33 -9.35 -4.59 -5.83
CA TRP A 33 -10.40 -3.58 -5.71
C TRP A 33 -9.89 -2.18 -5.34
N GLY A 34 -8.77 -2.08 -4.64
CA GLY A 34 -8.16 -0.80 -4.26
C GLY A 34 -7.60 0.01 -5.43
N GLN A 35 -7.44 -0.60 -6.60
CA GLN A 35 -7.04 0.06 -7.84
C GLN A 35 -8.22 0.66 -8.62
N HIS A 36 -9.44 0.46 -8.14
CA HIS A 36 -10.67 0.87 -8.80
C HIS A 36 -10.81 2.40 -8.90
N ASN A 37 -11.95 2.87 -9.40
CA ASN A 37 -12.22 4.29 -9.61
C ASN A 37 -12.00 5.11 -8.32
N LYS A 38 -11.26 6.22 -8.44
CA LYS A 38 -10.91 7.11 -7.32
C LYS A 38 -12.12 7.54 -6.47
N SER A 39 -13.30 7.72 -7.08
CA SER A 39 -14.52 8.13 -6.37
C SER A 39 -15.02 7.06 -5.38
N VAL A 40 -14.95 5.77 -5.76
CA VAL A 40 -15.36 4.65 -4.90
C VAL A 40 -14.36 4.49 -3.75
N VAL A 41 -13.08 4.47 -4.09
CA VAL A 41 -11.97 4.31 -3.14
C VAL A 41 -11.91 5.48 -2.14
N ALA A 42 -12.19 6.70 -2.58
CA ALA A 42 -12.26 7.88 -1.71
C ALA A 42 -13.33 7.79 -0.61
N ARG A 43 -14.40 7.02 -0.83
CA ARG A 43 -15.41 6.78 0.22
C ARG A 43 -14.82 5.98 1.38
N ILE A 44 -14.00 4.98 1.09
CA ILE A 44 -13.34 4.15 2.11
C ILE A 44 -12.30 4.98 2.87
N ALA A 45 -11.51 5.79 2.17
CA ALA A 45 -10.54 6.69 2.81
C ALA A 45 -11.23 7.68 3.76
N ARG A 46 -12.38 8.24 3.36
CA ARG A 46 -13.19 9.12 4.24
C ARG A 46 -13.73 8.39 5.47
N LEU A 47 -14.17 7.14 5.32
CA LEU A 47 -14.60 6.31 6.44
C LEU A 47 -13.45 6.02 7.40
N GLN A 48 -12.26 5.71 6.88
CA GLN A 48 -11.05 5.52 7.70
C GLN A 48 -10.74 6.80 8.49
N ASN A 49 -10.72 7.97 7.84
CA ASN A 49 -10.49 9.25 8.52
C ASN A 49 -11.50 9.49 9.66
N ARG A 50 -12.78 9.15 9.43
CA ARG A 50 -13.81 9.25 10.47
C ARG A 50 -13.52 8.32 11.65
N VAL A 51 -13.12 7.08 11.37
CA VAL A 51 -12.76 6.10 12.40
C VAL A 51 -11.56 6.56 13.21
N MET A 52 -10.51 7.10 12.56
CA MET A 52 -9.33 7.63 13.26
C MET A 52 -9.69 8.76 14.21
N ARG A 53 -10.55 9.72 13.80
CA ARG A 53 -11.02 10.80 14.68
C ARG A 53 -11.85 10.28 15.86
N ILE A 54 -12.65 9.25 15.65
CA ILE A 54 -13.40 8.61 16.75
C ILE A 54 -12.45 8.00 17.79
N ILE A 55 -11.42 7.29 17.34
CA ILE A 55 -10.45 6.63 18.22
C ILE A 55 -9.61 7.66 18.99
N SER A 56 -9.22 8.75 18.33
CA SER A 56 -8.41 9.82 18.95
C SER A 56 -9.21 10.85 19.75
N PHE A 57 -10.54 10.68 19.87
CA PHE A 57 -11.44 11.65 20.52
C PHE A 57 -11.37 13.06 19.91
N SER A 58 -10.98 13.17 18.65
CA SER A 58 -10.86 14.45 17.95
C SER A 58 -12.18 14.88 17.30
N ASP A 59 -12.32 16.18 17.06
CA ASP A 59 -13.47 16.78 16.39
C ASP A 59 -13.53 16.39 14.90
N PHE A 60 -14.74 16.46 14.34
CA PHE A 60 -14.99 16.06 12.95
C PHE A 60 -14.16 16.82 11.91
N GLY A 61 -13.88 18.11 12.17
CA GLY A 61 -13.08 18.99 11.28
C GLY A 61 -11.58 18.88 11.43
N THR A 62 -11.07 18.12 12.42
CA THR A 62 -9.63 18.01 12.68
C THR A 62 -8.90 17.34 11.53
N ASN A 63 -7.71 17.89 11.17
CA ASN A 63 -6.83 17.25 10.18
C ASN A 63 -6.46 15.84 10.67
N PRO A 64 -6.69 14.78 9.87
CA PRO A 64 -6.41 13.42 10.29
C PRO A 64 -4.92 13.06 10.29
N ASP A 65 -4.06 13.80 9.58
CA ASP A 65 -2.64 13.46 9.39
C ASP A 65 -1.86 13.27 10.71
N PRO A 66 -1.90 14.19 11.68
CA PRO A 66 -1.25 13.99 12.96
C PRO A 66 -1.79 12.78 13.74
N ILE A 67 -3.08 12.48 13.55
CA ILE A 67 -3.74 11.33 14.20
C ILE A 67 -3.15 10.01 13.67
N TYR A 68 -3.01 9.89 12.36
CA TYR A 68 -2.38 8.70 11.74
C TYR A 68 -0.96 8.49 12.23
N LYS A 69 -0.20 9.59 12.36
CA LYS A 69 1.17 9.55 12.87
C LYS A 69 1.23 9.10 14.32
N SER A 70 0.41 9.69 15.20
CA SER A 70 0.37 9.38 16.65
C SER A 70 -0.08 7.93 16.91
N LEU A 71 -1.07 7.44 16.16
CA LEU A 71 -1.59 6.08 16.27
C LEU A 71 -0.75 5.06 15.50
N LYS A 72 0.27 5.49 14.75
CA LYS A 72 1.10 4.65 13.86
C LYS A 72 0.29 3.81 12.87
N VAL A 73 -0.79 4.38 12.34
CA VAL A 73 -1.67 3.74 11.36
C VAL A 73 -1.40 4.32 9.99
N LEU A 74 -1.37 3.49 8.96
CA LEU A 74 -1.23 3.96 7.58
C LEU A 74 -2.56 4.47 7.03
N LYS A 75 -2.49 5.57 6.27
CA LYS A 75 -3.61 6.03 5.45
C LYS A 75 -3.95 5.00 4.39
N PHE A 76 -5.18 4.99 3.95
CA PHE A 76 -5.72 3.99 3.02
C PHE A 76 -4.90 3.84 1.73
N TYR A 77 -4.53 4.94 1.08
CA TYR A 77 -3.77 4.88 -0.17
C TYR A 77 -2.33 4.38 0.03
N ASP A 78 -1.70 4.74 1.13
CA ASP A 78 -0.35 4.31 1.48
C ASP A 78 -0.35 2.82 1.86
N PHE A 79 -1.42 2.36 2.52
CA PHE A 79 -1.63 0.95 2.79
C PHE A 79 -1.74 0.13 1.49
N ILE A 80 -2.51 0.59 0.49
CA ILE A 80 -2.57 -0.07 -0.82
C ILE A 80 -1.21 -0.09 -1.50
N SER A 81 -0.48 1.03 -1.49
CA SER A 81 0.86 1.13 -2.07
C SER A 81 1.85 0.18 -1.39
N LEU A 82 1.76 0.04 -0.07
CA LEU A 82 2.53 -0.95 0.69
C LEU A 82 2.20 -2.38 0.24
N GLN A 83 0.91 -2.72 0.14
CA GLN A 83 0.49 -4.07 -0.28
C GLN A 83 0.91 -4.39 -1.71
N ASN A 84 0.86 -3.41 -2.61
CA ASN A 84 1.37 -3.55 -3.98
C ASN A 84 2.88 -3.88 -3.99
N CYS A 85 3.67 -3.17 -3.19
CA CYS A 85 5.11 -3.43 -3.10
C CYS A 85 5.40 -4.80 -2.49
N LEU A 86 4.68 -5.22 -1.45
CA LEU A 86 4.85 -6.54 -0.85
C LEU A 86 4.45 -7.65 -1.82
N PHE A 87 3.42 -7.45 -2.64
CA PHE A 87 3.02 -8.41 -3.67
C PHE A 87 4.10 -8.59 -4.74
N VAL A 88 4.70 -7.49 -5.22
CA VAL A 88 5.83 -7.56 -6.15
C VAL A 88 7.04 -8.23 -5.52
N HIS A 89 7.33 -7.92 -4.26
CA HIS A 89 8.43 -8.55 -3.53
C HIS A 89 8.22 -10.07 -3.40
N ASP A 90 7.00 -10.51 -3.08
CA ASP A 90 6.66 -11.93 -2.98
C ASP A 90 6.76 -12.63 -4.35
N PHE A 91 6.41 -11.92 -5.45
CA PHE A 91 6.62 -12.39 -6.82
C PHE A 91 8.11 -12.62 -7.12
N LEU A 92 8.95 -11.61 -6.90
CA LEU A 92 10.40 -11.67 -7.19
C LEU A 92 11.13 -12.74 -6.36
N ASN A 93 10.58 -13.10 -5.20
CA ASN A 93 11.12 -14.16 -4.34
C ASN A 93 10.42 -15.53 -4.55
N ASN A 94 9.69 -15.72 -5.64
CA ASN A 94 8.99 -16.96 -5.99
C ASN A 94 8.06 -17.49 -4.87
N LYS A 95 7.38 -16.58 -4.15
CA LYS A 95 6.45 -16.92 -3.07
C LYS A 95 4.99 -16.93 -3.51
N LEU A 96 4.73 -16.59 -4.77
CA LEU A 96 3.39 -16.62 -5.35
C LEU A 96 3.14 -17.92 -6.10
N PRO A 97 1.87 -18.34 -6.25
CA PRO A 97 1.50 -19.47 -7.09
C PRO A 97 1.96 -19.32 -8.55
N ASP A 98 2.17 -20.44 -9.25
CA ASP A 98 2.69 -20.50 -10.63
C ASP A 98 1.84 -19.70 -11.64
N CYS A 99 0.54 -19.54 -11.39
CA CYS A 99 -0.34 -18.71 -12.22
C CYS A 99 0.09 -17.24 -12.32
N PHE A 100 1.00 -16.77 -11.46
CA PHE A 100 1.55 -15.42 -11.50
C PHE A 100 2.93 -15.36 -12.18
N SER A 101 3.51 -16.46 -12.68
CA SER A 101 4.88 -16.53 -13.23
C SER A 101 5.17 -15.47 -14.31
N GLU A 102 4.18 -15.11 -15.12
CA GLU A 102 4.30 -14.12 -16.19
C GLU A 102 3.70 -12.74 -15.83
N PHE A 103 3.32 -12.54 -14.55
CA PHE A 103 2.58 -11.35 -14.17
C PHE A 103 3.43 -10.08 -14.19
N PHE A 104 4.72 -10.19 -13.89
CA PHE A 104 5.70 -9.09 -13.96
C PHE A 104 6.94 -9.51 -14.75
N THR A 105 7.54 -8.56 -15.45
CA THR A 105 8.78 -8.77 -16.19
C THR A 105 9.86 -7.82 -15.65
N PRO A 106 10.93 -8.32 -15.02
CA PRO A 106 12.06 -7.50 -14.63
C PRO A 106 12.77 -6.89 -15.85
N ILE A 107 13.20 -5.63 -15.77
CA ILE A 107 13.92 -4.98 -16.88
C ILE A 107 15.24 -5.71 -17.17
N SER A 108 15.86 -6.33 -16.17
CA SER A 108 17.07 -7.14 -16.34
C SER A 108 16.91 -8.29 -17.34
N GLN A 109 15.71 -8.82 -17.52
CA GLN A 109 15.42 -9.87 -18.51
C GLN A 109 15.33 -9.33 -19.94
N LEU A 110 15.01 -8.05 -20.11
CA LEU A 110 14.85 -7.43 -21.42
C LEU A 110 16.13 -6.75 -21.91
N ASN A 111 16.95 -6.27 -21.00
CA ASN A 111 18.17 -5.52 -21.29
C ASN A 111 19.38 -6.19 -20.62
N SER A 112 20.31 -6.67 -21.41
CA SER A 112 21.58 -7.24 -20.93
C SER A 112 22.60 -6.17 -20.45
N LYS A 113 22.35 -4.87 -20.79
CA LYS A 113 23.23 -3.77 -20.37
C LYS A 113 22.87 -3.30 -18.96
N MET A 114 23.90 -3.16 -18.12
CA MET A 114 23.76 -2.60 -16.79
C MET A 114 23.38 -1.12 -16.86
N THR A 115 22.13 -0.81 -16.59
CA THR A 115 21.61 0.55 -16.51
C THR A 115 21.10 0.82 -15.09
N LYS A 116 20.95 2.10 -14.71
CA LYS A 116 20.43 2.48 -13.39
C LYS A 116 19.07 1.80 -13.08
N ASN A 117 18.23 1.59 -14.07
CA ASN A 117 16.94 0.91 -13.89
C ASN A 117 17.10 -0.59 -13.59
N VAL A 118 18.12 -1.24 -14.14
CA VAL A 118 18.49 -2.63 -13.82
C VAL A 118 19.03 -2.71 -12.40
N GLU A 119 19.95 -1.81 -12.02
CA GLU A 119 20.52 -1.75 -10.66
C GLU A 119 19.46 -1.53 -9.58
N LEU A 120 18.43 -0.75 -9.89
CA LEU A 120 17.31 -0.48 -8.97
C LEU A 120 16.22 -1.57 -8.97
N GLY A 121 16.40 -2.66 -9.72
CA GLY A 121 15.43 -3.76 -9.79
C GLY A 121 14.07 -3.34 -10.36
N PHE A 122 14.05 -2.45 -11.36
CA PHE A 122 12.81 -1.97 -11.95
C PHE A 122 12.10 -3.07 -12.73
N LEU A 123 10.76 -2.99 -12.72
CA LEU A 123 9.89 -3.84 -13.54
C LEU A 123 9.46 -3.11 -14.80
N PHE A 124 9.34 -3.88 -15.90
CA PHE A 124 8.93 -3.36 -17.19
C PHE A 124 7.42 -3.11 -17.23
N ILE A 125 7.02 -1.94 -17.70
CA ILE A 125 5.61 -1.61 -17.91
C ILE A 125 5.27 -1.94 -19.35
N HIS A 126 4.53 -3.03 -19.57
CA HIS A 126 3.97 -3.31 -20.89
C HIS A 126 3.07 -2.14 -21.33
N HIS A 127 3.28 -1.64 -22.54
CA HIS A 127 2.42 -0.63 -23.13
C HIS A 127 1.06 -1.23 -23.46
N SER A 128 0.20 -1.36 -22.44
CA SER A 128 -1.21 -1.63 -22.68
C SER A 128 -1.89 -0.39 -23.26
N LYS A 129 -2.91 -0.59 -24.10
CA LYS A 129 -3.73 0.49 -24.63
C LYS A 129 -4.08 1.48 -23.51
N SER A 130 -3.96 2.77 -23.75
CA SER A 130 -4.18 3.86 -22.77
C SER A 130 -5.67 4.04 -22.41
N THR A 131 -6.35 2.93 -22.18
CA THR A 131 -7.73 2.92 -21.70
C THR A 131 -7.78 3.14 -20.19
N LYS A 132 -8.87 3.72 -19.71
CA LYS A 132 -9.12 3.93 -18.28
C LYS A 132 -8.96 2.63 -17.47
N TYR A 133 -9.37 1.50 -18.02
CA TYR A 133 -9.21 0.18 -17.39
C TYR A 133 -7.75 -0.28 -17.36
N GLY A 134 -7.02 -0.14 -18.47
CA GLY A 134 -5.60 -0.50 -18.54
C GLY A 134 -4.73 0.34 -17.58
N LEU A 135 -5.05 1.64 -17.41
CA LEU A 135 -4.35 2.51 -16.48
C LEU A 135 -4.57 2.11 -14.99
N ASN A 136 -5.72 1.51 -14.70
CA ASN A 136 -6.09 1.06 -13.35
C ASN A 136 -5.86 -0.46 -13.14
N SER A 137 -5.20 -1.14 -14.06
CA SER A 137 -4.88 -2.56 -13.89
C SER A 137 -3.96 -2.78 -12.68
N THR A 138 -4.20 -3.86 -11.95
CA THR A 138 -3.41 -4.25 -10.77
C THR A 138 -1.92 -4.36 -11.10
N ASN A 139 -1.58 -5.01 -12.23
CA ASN A 139 -0.21 -5.15 -12.70
C ASN A 139 0.48 -3.77 -12.79
N ARG A 140 -0.10 -2.85 -13.55
CA ARG A 140 0.49 -1.51 -13.78
C ARG A 140 0.64 -0.71 -12.48
N LYS A 141 -0.32 -0.80 -11.58
CA LYS A 141 -0.26 -0.10 -10.28
C LYS A 141 0.81 -0.68 -9.37
N CYS A 142 0.93 -2.00 -9.33
CA CYS A 142 1.99 -2.67 -8.59
C CYS A 142 3.37 -2.26 -9.11
N ILE A 143 3.59 -2.31 -10.44
CA ILE A 143 4.84 -1.89 -11.08
C ILE A 143 5.15 -0.42 -10.78
N ASN A 144 4.16 0.47 -10.91
CA ASN A 144 4.36 1.90 -10.62
C ASN A 144 4.76 2.14 -9.16
N SER A 145 4.09 1.48 -8.21
CA SER A 145 4.44 1.57 -6.79
C SER A 145 5.87 1.07 -6.55
N TRP A 146 6.21 -0.09 -7.07
CA TRP A 146 7.54 -0.68 -6.94
C TRP A 146 8.63 0.23 -7.49
N ASN A 147 8.54 0.61 -8.76
CA ASN A 147 9.53 1.46 -9.42
C ASN A 147 9.66 2.84 -8.76
N SER A 148 8.55 3.40 -8.26
CA SER A 148 8.57 4.67 -7.53
C SER A 148 9.37 4.56 -6.23
N PHE A 149 9.13 3.52 -5.43
CA PHE A 149 9.87 3.35 -4.16
C PHE A 149 11.31 2.92 -4.37
N SER A 150 11.62 2.07 -5.36
CA SER A 150 13.02 1.75 -5.71
C SER A 150 13.79 3.02 -6.08
N ARG A 151 13.15 3.95 -6.82
CA ARG A 151 13.73 5.25 -7.14
C ARG A 151 13.88 6.14 -5.90
N THR A 152 12.87 6.22 -5.05
CA THR A 152 12.88 7.04 -3.83
C THR A 152 13.98 6.61 -2.86
N PHE A 153 14.15 5.30 -2.69
CA PHE A 153 15.20 4.75 -1.81
C PHE A 153 16.55 4.59 -2.49
N ASN A 154 16.62 4.77 -3.80
CA ASN A 154 17.80 4.56 -4.65
C ASN A 154 18.47 3.19 -4.41
N THR A 155 17.65 2.15 -4.23
CA THR A 155 18.10 0.77 -3.93
C THR A 155 17.16 -0.24 -4.58
N ASP A 156 17.69 -1.42 -4.88
CA ASP A 156 16.86 -2.56 -5.25
C ASP A 156 16.12 -3.09 -4.01
N LEU A 157 14.79 -3.00 -4.05
CA LEU A 157 13.93 -3.42 -2.95
C LEU A 157 13.86 -4.96 -2.81
N SER A 158 14.24 -5.70 -3.84
CA SER A 158 14.24 -7.18 -3.81
C SER A 158 15.30 -7.73 -2.84
N SER A 159 16.37 -6.97 -2.59
CA SER A 159 17.46 -7.34 -1.68
C SER A 159 17.05 -7.38 -0.20
N PHE A 160 15.96 -6.75 0.16
CA PHE A 160 15.47 -6.72 1.55
C PHE A 160 14.68 -7.98 1.89
N ASN A 161 14.73 -8.39 3.16
CA ASN A 161 13.75 -9.33 3.67
C ASN A 161 12.36 -8.65 3.70
N ARG A 162 11.29 -9.42 3.51
CA ARG A 162 9.90 -8.94 3.47
C ARG A 162 9.52 -8.10 4.71
N SER A 163 9.94 -8.50 5.90
CA SER A 163 9.68 -7.76 7.14
C SER A 163 10.45 -6.43 7.19
N ALA A 164 11.71 -6.42 6.77
CA ALA A 164 12.54 -5.22 6.69
C ALA A 164 11.99 -4.23 5.65
N LEU A 165 11.59 -4.71 4.47
CA LEU A 165 10.95 -3.90 3.44
C LEU A 165 9.65 -3.27 3.98
N LYS A 166 8.78 -4.07 4.63
CA LYS A 166 7.55 -3.58 5.24
C LYS A 166 7.85 -2.47 6.25
N SER A 167 8.78 -2.69 7.17
CA SER A 167 9.15 -1.70 8.20
C SER A 167 9.69 -0.40 7.58
N LYS A 168 10.54 -0.51 6.55
CA LYS A 168 11.11 0.63 5.83
C LYS A 168 10.03 1.47 5.13
N LEU A 169 9.09 0.82 4.44
CA LEU A 169 7.99 1.49 3.77
C LEU A 169 7.01 2.14 4.77
N VAL A 170 6.68 1.44 5.86
CA VAL A 170 5.82 2.00 6.93
C VAL A 170 6.46 3.23 7.55
N ALA A 171 7.76 3.19 7.89
CA ALA A 171 8.48 4.33 8.43
C ALA A 171 8.49 5.52 7.45
N HIS A 172 8.70 5.26 6.15
CA HIS A 172 8.66 6.29 5.11
C HIS A 172 7.29 6.99 5.07
N PHE A 173 6.20 6.24 5.06
CA PHE A 173 4.85 6.81 5.03
C PHE A 173 4.54 7.61 6.30
N LEU A 174 4.84 7.06 7.48
CA LEU A 174 4.56 7.74 8.76
C LEU A 174 5.37 9.04 8.93
N ASN A 175 6.55 9.12 8.31
CA ASN A 175 7.35 10.34 8.31
C ASN A 175 6.80 11.42 7.36
N SER A 176 5.99 11.03 6.36
CA SER A 176 5.37 11.96 5.42
C SER A 176 4.07 12.61 5.94
N TYR A 177 3.56 12.16 7.08
CA TYR A 177 2.32 12.66 7.72
C TYR A 177 2.51 13.90 8.59
#